data_cbaef61e8b744df8204d3ad243e7bcef
#
_entry.id   cbaef61e8b744df8204d3ad243e7bcef
#
_cell.length_a   1.000
_cell.length_b   1.000
_cell.length_c   1.000
_cell.angle_alpha   90.00
_cell.angle_beta   90.00
_cell.angle_gamma   90.00
#
_symmetry.space_group_name_H-M   'P 1'
#
loop_
_entity.id
_entity.type
_entity.pdbx_description
1 polymer ?
#
loop_
_entity_poly.entity_id
_entity_poly.type
_entity_poly.pdbx_seq_one_letter_code
_entity_poly.pdbx_strand_id
1 'polypeptide(L)'
;VRLVGSEMCIRDRICIVESPSDIIKIEETGSFKGRYHALLGKLSPINGIGIADLNIKSLLERINEENITEVLIALGSDVESEATANYLWELLEPRGIKITRMAQGIPRGSAIEYSDTSTLSDAIRGRINYK
;
A
#
# COMPACT_ATOMS: atom_id res chain seq x y z
N VAL A 1 1.59 -0.05 -15.38
CA VAL A 1 0.59 -0.93 -14.77
C VAL A 1 -0.77 -0.29 -14.86
N ARG A 2 -1.71 -1.06 -15.18
CA ARG A 2 -3.06 -0.58 -15.36
C ARG A 2 -4.05 -1.38 -14.54
N LEU A 3 -5.15 -0.75 -14.29
CA LEU A 3 -6.23 -1.41 -13.65
C LEU A 3 -6.77 -2.52 -14.50
N VAL A 4 -7.04 -3.58 -13.89
CA VAL A 4 -7.83 -4.61 -14.49
C VAL A 4 -9.26 -4.15 -14.41
N GLY A 5 -9.74 -3.83 -15.48
CA GLY A 5 -10.91 -3.59 -15.63
C GLY A 5 -11.99 -3.14 -15.54
N SER A 6 -12.41 -2.29 -15.04
CA SER A 6 -13.78 -2.09 -15.08
C SER A 6 -14.13 -0.62 -15.11
N GLU A 7 -15.21 -0.27 -15.73
CA GLU A 7 -15.75 1.06 -15.66
C GLU A 7 -16.20 1.44 -14.25
N MET A 8 -16.19 0.47 -13.32
CA MET A 8 -16.48 0.73 -11.90
C MET A 8 -15.30 1.31 -11.15
N CYS A 9 -14.18 1.43 -11.83
CA CYS A 9 -12.95 1.91 -11.26
C CYS A 9 -13.03 3.40 -10.89
N ILE A 10 -12.54 3.77 -9.71
CA ILE A 10 -12.44 5.16 -9.29
C ILE A 10 -11.07 5.67 -9.73
N ARG A 11 -11.06 6.62 -10.65
CA ARG A 11 -9.83 7.02 -11.34
C ARG A 11 -8.88 7.87 -10.50
N ASP A 12 -9.35 8.47 -9.42
CA ASP A 12 -8.52 9.34 -8.61
C ASP A 12 -7.86 8.62 -7.43
N ARG A 13 -7.89 7.29 -7.42
CA ARG A 13 -7.27 6.48 -6.38
C ARG A 13 -6.27 5.52 -6.98
N ILE A 14 -5.11 5.40 -6.32
CA ILE A 14 -4.08 4.44 -6.70
C ILE A 14 -3.72 3.59 -5.51
N CYS A 15 -3.60 2.29 -5.74
CA CYS A 15 -3.08 1.34 -4.75
C CYS A 15 -1.65 0.97 -5.16
N ILE A 16 -0.70 1.21 -4.29
CA ILE A 16 0.70 0.89 -4.55
C ILE A 16 1.01 -0.47 -3.99
N VAL A 17 1.49 -1.36 -4.84
CA VAL A 17 1.83 -2.74 -4.45
C VAL A 17 3.28 -3.02 -4.82
N GLU A 18 3.83 -4.09 -4.26
CA GLU A 18 5.20 -4.47 -4.55
C GLU A 18 5.30 -5.13 -5.92
N SER A 19 4.40 -6.04 -6.23
CA SER A 19 4.44 -6.78 -7.49
C SER A 19 3.04 -6.94 -8.07
N PRO A 20 2.95 -7.24 -9.38
CA PRO A 20 1.65 -7.43 -10.03
C PRO A 20 0.81 -8.56 -9.43
N SER A 21 1.43 -9.57 -8.83
CA SER A 21 0.66 -10.66 -8.21
C SER A 21 -0.17 -10.18 -7.03
N ASP A 22 0.27 -9.11 -6.36
CA ASP A 22 -0.48 -8.53 -5.26
C ASP A 22 -1.77 -7.90 -5.75
N ILE A 23 -1.77 -7.40 -6.99
CA ILE A 23 -2.97 -6.80 -7.58
C ILE A 23 -4.09 -7.82 -7.63
N ILE A 24 -3.76 -9.05 -8.05
CA ILE A 24 -4.74 -10.11 -8.16
C ILE A 24 -5.38 -10.41 -6.81
N LYS A 25 -4.56 -10.47 -5.77
CA LYS A 25 -5.06 -10.73 -4.41
C LYS A 25 -6.00 -9.65 -3.92
N ILE A 26 -5.64 -8.40 -4.16
CA ILE A 26 -6.46 -7.27 -3.71
C ILE A 26 -7.75 -7.20 -4.50
N GLU A 27 -7.69 -7.45 -5.81
CA GLU A 27 -8.89 -7.46 -6.65
C GLU A 27 -9.89 -8.54 -6.22
N GLU A 28 -9.39 -9.67 -5.74
CA GLU A 28 -10.27 -10.74 -5.25
C GLU A 28 -11.13 -10.30 -4.08
N THR A 29 -10.70 -9.31 -3.31
CA THR A 29 -11.48 -8.83 -2.17
C THR A 29 -12.66 -7.96 -2.59
N GLY A 30 -12.58 -7.34 -3.74
CA GLY A 30 -13.60 -6.39 -4.19
C GLY A 30 -13.71 -5.13 -3.36
N SER A 31 -12.75 -4.90 -2.44
CA SER A 31 -12.82 -3.79 -1.49
C SER A 31 -12.15 -2.53 -1.96
N PHE A 32 -11.33 -2.60 -2.99
CA PHE A 32 -10.67 -1.41 -3.53
C PHE A 32 -11.16 -1.14 -4.94
N LYS A 33 -11.60 0.08 -5.18
CA LYS A 33 -12.11 0.53 -6.48
C LYS A 33 -11.21 1.64 -6.99
N GLY A 34 -10.11 1.28 -7.59
CA GLY A 34 -9.17 2.26 -8.10
C GLY A 34 -8.18 1.62 -9.04
N ARG A 35 -7.09 2.30 -9.28
CA ARG A 35 -6.02 1.81 -10.13
C ARG A 35 -4.89 1.28 -9.29
N TYR A 36 -3.96 0.60 -9.93
CA TYR A 36 -2.83 -0.02 -9.25
C TYR A 36 -1.52 0.45 -9.84
N HIS A 37 -0.49 0.46 -9.01
CA HIS A 37 0.86 0.76 -9.44
C HIS A 37 1.81 -0.19 -8.73
N ALA A 38 2.56 -0.98 -9.49
CA ALA A 38 3.52 -1.92 -8.94
C ALA A 38 4.91 -1.28 -8.93
N LEU A 39 5.54 -1.25 -7.75
CA LEU A 39 6.89 -0.73 -7.61
C LEU A 39 7.94 -1.69 -8.17
N LEU A 40 7.59 -2.98 -8.24
CA LEU A 40 8.48 -4.04 -8.71
C LEU A 40 9.67 -4.23 -7.78
N GLY A 41 9.43 -4.06 -6.49
CA GLY A 41 10.46 -4.22 -5.47
C GLY A 41 10.21 -3.32 -4.27
N LYS A 42 11.20 -3.25 -3.41
CA LYS A 42 11.17 -2.39 -2.23
C LYS A 42 12.61 -1.95 -1.92
N LEU A 43 12.75 -0.85 -1.17
CA LEU A 43 14.07 -0.36 -0.80
C LEU A 43 14.81 -1.42 0.01
N SER A 44 16.01 -1.76 -0.41
CA SER A 44 16.83 -2.76 0.28
C SER A 44 18.31 -2.42 0.10
N PRO A 45 18.89 -1.66 1.02
CA PRO A 45 20.31 -1.34 0.92
C PRO A 45 21.22 -2.58 0.90
N ILE A 46 20.80 -3.62 1.62
CA ILE A 46 21.58 -4.87 1.67
C ILE A 46 21.65 -5.52 0.30
N ASN A 47 20.56 -5.47 -0.46
CA ASN A 47 20.52 -6.08 -1.78
C ASN A 47 20.81 -5.07 -2.90
N GLY A 48 21.22 -3.86 -2.55
CA GLY A 48 21.57 -2.84 -3.53
C GLY A 48 20.40 -2.22 -4.25
N ILE A 49 19.19 -2.37 -3.72
CA ILE A 49 18.01 -1.80 -4.34
C ILE A 49 17.76 -0.42 -3.74
N GLY A 50 17.94 0.61 -4.54
CA GLY A 50 17.70 1.98 -4.12
C GLY A 50 16.48 2.56 -4.82
N ILE A 51 16.29 3.86 -4.61
CA ILE A 51 15.14 4.58 -5.17
C ILE A 51 15.08 4.47 -6.69
N ALA A 52 16.22 4.55 -7.35
CA ALA A 52 16.27 4.51 -8.81
C ALA A 52 15.85 3.16 -9.38
N ASP A 53 15.93 2.11 -8.57
CA ASP A 53 15.57 0.76 -9.00
C ASP A 53 14.08 0.48 -8.88
N LEU A 54 13.34 1.39 -8.25
CA LEU A 54 11.91 1.24 -8.08
C LEU A 54 11.18 2.07 -9.12
N ASN A 55 9.94 1.69 -9.39
CA ASN A 55 9.12 2.34 -10.41
C ASN A 55 8.46 3.62 -9.88
N ILE A 56 9.23 4.47 -9.21
CA ILE A 56 8.70 5.65 -8.52
C ILE A 56 8.49 6.82 -9.46
N LYS A 57 9.40 7.00 -10.42
CA LYS A 57 9.25 8.11 -11.38
C LYS A 57 7.95 7.96 -12.17
N SER A 58 7.64 6.75 -12.60
CA SER A 58 6.40 6.47 -13.30
C SER A 58 5.18 6.75 -12.41
N LEU A 59 5.29 6.43 -11.13
CA LEU A 59 4.23 6.72 -10.18
C LEU A 59 3.96 8.22 -10.07
N LEU A 60 5.01 9.03 -9.97
CA LEU A 60 4.86 10.47 -9.86
C LEU A 60 4.23 11.07 -11.11
N GLU A 61 4.61 10.55 -12.28
CA GLU A 61 4.02 10.98 -13.53
C GLU A 61 2.53 10.68 -13.57
N ARG A 62 2.14 9.50 -13.14
CA ARG A 62 0.73 9.11 -13.11
C ARG A 62 -0.07 9.96 -12.13
N ILE A 63 0.50 10.27 -10.99
CA ILE A 63 -0.17 11.10 -9.99
C ILE A 63 -0.49 12.48 -10.57
N ASN A 64 0.47 13.07 -11.28
CA ASN A 64 0.28 14.38 -11.87
C ASN A 64 -0.72 14.35 -13.03
N GLU A 65 -0.65 13.34 -13.88
CA GLU A 65 -1.49 13.27 -15.08
C GLU A 65 -2.93 12.89 -14.78
N GLU A 66 -3.15 12.06 -13.75
CA GLU A 66 -4.46 11.49 -13.47
C GLU A 66 -5.19 12.16 -12.32
N ASN A 67 -4.61 13.22 -11.77
CA ASN A 67 -5.23 13.97 -10.66
C ASN A 67 -5.59 13.07 -9.50
N ILE A 68 -4.63 12.29 -9.05
CA ILE A 68 -4.83 11.32 -7.96
C ILE A 68 -5.05 12.06 -6.65
N THR A 69 -6.07 11.69 -5.90
CA THR A 69 -6.40 12.30 -4.62
C THR A 69 -6.13 11.39 -3.43
N GLU A 70 -6.10 10.08 -3.66
CA GLU A 70 -5.81 9.13 -2.59
C GLU A 70 -4.83 8.06 -3.07
N VAL A 71 -3.83 7.76 -2.24
CA VAL A 71 -2.88 6.68 -2.47
C VAL A 71 -2.98 5.71 -1.30
N LEU A 72 -3.33 4.46 -1.61
CA LEU A 72 -3.31 3.38 -0.61
C LEU A 72 -1.99 2.64 -0.75
N ILE A 73 -1.22 2.60 0.32
CA ILE A 73 0.05 1.87 0.33
C ILE A 73 -0.21 0.46 0.82
N ALA A 74 -0.14 -0.50 -0.11
CA ALA A 74 -0.43 -1.91 0.17
C ALA A 74 0.84 -2.74 0.09
N LEU A 75 1.81 -2.37 0.91
CA LEU A 75 3.08 -3.08 1.00
C LEU A 75 3.07 -3.96 2.25
N GLY A 76 4.03 -4.87 2.35
CA GLY A 76 4.14 -5.71 3.53
C GLY A 76 4.53 -4.94 4.78
N SER A 77 4.72 -5.67 5.87
CA SER A 77 5.07 -5.06 7.16
C SER A 77 6.50 -5.38 7.61
N ASP A 78 7.32 -5.93 6.73
CA ASP A 78 8.73 -6.13 7.04
C ASP A 78 9.48 -4.81 7.02
N VAL A 79 10.71 -4.82 7.51
CA VAL A 79 11.50 -3.59 7.67
C VAL A 79 11.68 -2.85 6.34
N GLU A 80 11.96 -3.58 5.28
CA GLU A 80 12.18 -2.97 3.97
C GLU A 80 10.90 -2.35 3.41
N SER A 81 9.78 -3.02 3.62
CA SER A 81 8.50 -2.48 3.18
C SER A 81 8.11 -1.24 3.98
N GLU A 82 8.38 -1.23 5.28
CA GLU A 82 8.11 -0.04 6.10
C GLU A 82 8.98 1.13 5.67
N ALA A 83 10.24 0.88 5.34
CA ALA A 83 11.13 1.93 4.85
C ALA A 83 10.62 2.50 3.52
N THR A 84 10.16 1.63 2.64
CA THR A 84 9.61 2.04 1.36
C THR A 84 8.33 2.87 1.55
N ALA A 85 7.46 2.42 2.44
CA ALA A 85 6.22 3.13 2.72
C ALA A 85 6.52 4.52 3.30
N ASN A 86 7.47 4.60 4.21
CA ASN A 86 7.86 5.88 4.81
C ASN A 86 8.43 6.84 3.76
N TYR A 87 9.24 6.32 2.85
CA TYR A 87 9.76 7.14 1.77
C TYR A 87 8.65 7.67 0.88
N LEU A 88 7.69 6.82 0.55
CA LEU A 88 6.54 7.24 -0.26
C LEU A 88 5.72 8.30 0.45
N TRP A 89 5.54 8.14 1.75
CA TRP A 89 4.79 9.14 2.53
C TRP A 89 5.49 10.50 2.49
N GLU A 90 6.80 10.52 2.70
CA GLU A 90 7.56 11.77 2.67
C GLU A 90 7.50 12.42 1.28
N LEU A 91 7.45 11.61 0.25
CA LEU A 91 7.42 12.11 -1.12
C LEU A 91 6.04 12.67 -1.51
N LEU A 92 4.97 12.05 -1.02
CA LEU A 92 3.62 12.36 -1.46
C LEU A 92 2.86 13.30 -0.53
N GLU A 93 3.19 13.31 0.75
CA GLU A 93 2.47 14.12 1.73
C GLU A 93 2.46 15.61 1.37
N PRO A 94 3.60 16.21 0.96
CA PRO A 94 3.61 17.64 0.60
C PRO A 94 2.74 17.98 -0.61
N ARG A 95 2.33 16.99 -1.38
CA ARG A 95 1.51 17.22 -2.56
C ARG A 95 0.02 17.31 -2.25
N GLY A 96 -0.36 17.19 -0.97
CA GLY A 96 -1.75 17.28 -0.56
C GLY A 96 -2.58 16.04 -0.86
N ILE A 97 -1.93 14.93 -1.11
CA ILE A 97 -2.60 13.67 -1.42
C ILE A 97 -2.91 12.94 -0.12
N LYS A 98 -4.13 12.39 -0.03
CA LYS A 98 -4.50 11.55 1.11
C LYS A 98 -3.75 10.23 1.00
N ILE A 99 -2.97 9.90 2.03
CA ILE A 99 -2.18 8.68 2.03
C ILE A 99 -2.75 7.75 3.09
N THR A 100 -3.12 6.54 2.66
CA THR A 100 -3.69 5.53 3.54
C THR A 100 -2.86 4.26 3.45
N ARG A 101 -3.01 3.39 4.42
CA ARG A 101 -2.38 2.08 4.41
C ARG A 101 -3.35 1.06 4.95
N MET A 102 -3.11 -0.21 4.63
CA MET A 102 -3.98 -1.27 5.10
C MET A 102 -3.94 -1.37 6.62
N ALA A 103 -5.10 -1.67 7.21
CA ALA A 103 -5.18 -1.90 8.65
C ALA A 103 -4.33 -3.11 9.04
N GLN A 104 -3.71 -3.03 10.20
CA GLN A 104 -2.89 -4.10 10.73
C GLN A 104 -3.51 -4.65 12.00
N GLY A 105 -3.31 -5.93 12.25
CA GLY A 105 -3.84 -6.50 13.47
C GLY A 105 -3.99 -8.01 13.38
N ILE A 106 -4.83 -8.54 14.25
CA ILE A 106 -5.01 -9.97 14.40
C ILE A 106 -5.71 -10.56 13.19
N PRO A 107 -5.16 -11.63 12.59
CA PRO A 107 -5.83 -12.27 11.46
C PRO A 107 -7.20 -12.81 11.86
N ARG A 108 -8.13 -12.74 10.94
CA ARG A 108 -9.48 -13.20 11.15
C ARG A 108 -9.47 -14.70 11.49
N GLY A 109 -10.19 -15.06 12.54
CA GLY A 109 -10.27 -16.44 12.98
C GLY A 109 -9.16 -16.87 13.92
N SER A 110 -8.23 -15.97 14.25
CA SER A 110 -7.14 -16.28 15.17
C SER A 110 -7.53 -15.96 16.61
N ALA A 111 -6.98 -16.73 17.54
CA ALA A 111 -7.14 -16.45 18.95
C ALA A 111 -6.03 -15.51 19.43
N ILE A 112 -6.33 -14.71 20.45
CA ILE A 112 -5.37 -13.75 21.00
C ILE A 112 -4.10 -14.43 21.46
N GLU A 113 -4.21 -15.58 22.08
CA GLU A 113 -3.06 -16.28 22.67
C GLU A 113 -2.04 -16.74 21.62
N TYR A 114 -2.44 -16.81 20.34
CA TYR A 114 -1.54 -17.23 19.27
C TYR A 114 -0.96 -16.06 18.49
N SER A 115 -1.30 -14.84 18.87
CA SER A 115 -0.76 -13.65 18.21
C SER A 115 0.55 -13.26 18.89
N ASP A 116 1.50 -12.79 18.07
CA ASP A 116 2.74 -12.27 18.66
C ASP A 116 2.46 -10.89 19.26
N THR A 117 3.42 -10.43 20.06
CA THR A 117 3.28 -9.16 20.79
C THR A 117 3.11 -7.99 19.84
N SER A 118 3.86 -8.00 18.75
CA SER A 118 3.84 -6.92 17.77
C SER A 118 2.50 -6.81 17.09
N THR A 119 1.95 -7.94 16.63
CA THR A 119 0.63 -7.99 15.98
C THR A 119 -0.46 -7.53 16.91
N LEU A 120 -0.41 -8.00 18.16
CA LEU A 120 -1.41 -7.63 19.16
C LEU A 120 -1.33 -6.13 19.47
N SER A 121 -0.13 -5.59 19.58
CA SER A 121 0.07 -4.18 19.82
C SER A 121 -0.52 -3.35 18.69
N ASP A 122 -0.29 -3.76 17.45
CA ASP A 122 -0.84 -3.07 16.29
C ASP A 122 -2.36 -3.08 16.31
N ALA A 123 -2.95 -4.22 16.69
CA ALA A 123 -4.41 -4.33 16.75
C ALA A 123 -4.99 -3.39 17.80
N ILE A 124 -4.33 -3.26 18.95
CA ILE A 124 -4.79 -2.38 20.02
C ILE A 124 -4.67 -0.91 19.62
N ARG A 125 -3.55 -0.56 19.00
CA ARG A 125 -3.33 0.83 18.56
C ARG A 125 -4.29 1.23 17.45
N GLY A 126 -4.62 0.30 16.59
CA GLY A 126 -5.56 0.55 15.49
C GLY A 126 -7.01 0.25 15.82
N ARG A 127 -7.32 0.11 17.11
CA ARG A 127 -8.69 -0.27 17.49
C ARG A 127 -9.70 0.75 16.99
N ILE A 128 -10.86 0.21 16.64
CA ILE A 128 -11.94 1.04 16.12
C ILE A 128 -13.15 0.90 17.05
N ASN A 129 -14.11 1.81 16.89
CA ASN A 129 -15.34 1.73 17.67
C ASN A 129 -16.10 0.46 17.31
N TYR A 130 -16.69 -0.19 18.32
CA TYR A 130 -17.43 -1.43 18.06
C TYR A 130 -18.66 -1.18 17.18
N LYS A 131 -19.28 -0.06 17.40
CA LYS A 131 -20.42 0.36 16.55
C LYS A 131 -20.41 1.86 16.32
#